data_ef929d5171ead576d02d7d479869961b
#
_entry.id   ef929d5171ead576d02d7d479869961b
#
_cell.length_a   1.000
_cell.length_b   1.000
_cell.length_c   1.000
_cell.angle_alpha   90.00
_cell.angle_beta   90.00
_cell.angle_gamma   90.00
#
_symmetry.space_group_name_H-M   'P 1'
#
loop_
_entity.id
_entity.type
_entity.pdbx_description
1 polymer ?
#
loop_
_entity_poly.entity_id
_entity_poly.type
_entity_poly.pdbx_seq_one_letter_code
_entity_poly.pdbx_strand_id
1 'polypeptide(L)'
;MITTRTCIAAGIAAVAFVSLAVGQSDLNPKNRQELKREDVVGTNMEVIISVVEAQPGELLARHIHHGEEAFYVLQGATFETPDGKQIKLPTGAAAINHRDVPHVGIKVVGDTAFKYLAVHVVDKGAPLYDAPPK
;
A
#
# COMPACT_ATOMS: atom_id res chain seq x y z
N MET A 1 -15.65 65.51 -30.75
CA MET A 1 -16.28 64.44 -29.95
C MET A 1 -15.37 63.22 -29.98
N ILE A 2 -14.65 62.95 -28.90
CA ILE A 2 -13.72 61.82 -28.78
C ILE A 2 -14.36 60.86 -27.78
N THR A 3 -14.78 59.70 -28.28
CA THR A 3 -15.35 58.61 -27.42
C THR A 3 -14.24 57.68 -26.98
N THR A 4 -13.93 57.70 -25.71
CA THR A 4 -12.95 56.79 -25.05
C THR A 4 -13.64 55.44 -24.81
N ARG A 5 -13.15 54.37 -25.41
CA ARG A 5 -13.55 52.98 -25.14
C ARG A 5 -12.69 52.41 -24.01
N THR A 6 -13.35 52.14 -22.87
CA THR A 6 -12.75 51.50 -21.73
C THR A 6 -12.72 49.96 -21.97
N CYS A 7 -11.55 49.36 -22.08
CA CYS A 7 -11.42 47.92 -22.11
C CYS A 7 -11.36 47.37 -20.68
N ILE A 8 -12.36 46.57 -20.31
CA ILE A 8 -12.37 45.82 -19.04
C ILE A 8 -11.62 44.52 -19.28
N ALA A 9 -10.46 44.37 -18.66
CA ALA A 9 -9.72 43.11 -18.64
C ALA A 9 -10.29 42.21 -17.55
N ALA A 10 -10.93 41.12 -17.93
CA ALA A 10 -11.38 40.07 -17.01
C ALA A 10 -10.18 39.17 -16.66
N GLY A 11 -9.66 39.27 -15.45
CA GLY A 11 -8.65 38.39 -14.92
C GLY A 11 -9.23 37.02 -14.55
N ILE A 12 -8.80 35.97 -15.22
CA ILE A 12 -9.12 34.58 -14.87
C ILE A 12 -8.14 34.16 -13.78
N ALA A 13 -8.61 34.01 -12.55
CA ALA A 13 -7.86 33.44 -11.46
C ALA A 13 -7.81 31.91 -11.65
N ALA A 14 -6.66 31.37 -12.04
CA ALA A 14 -6.42 29.93 -12.08
C ALA A 14 -6.26 29.41 -10.66
N VAL A 15 -7.23 28.67 -10.17
CA VAL A 15 -7.13 27.93 -8.91
C VAL A 15 -6.31 26.66 -9.19
N ALA A 16 -5.05 26.65 -8.75
CA ALA A 16 -4.22 25.48 -8.79
C ALA A 16 -4.68 24.49 -7.70
N PHE A 17 -5.29 23.38 -8.10
CA PHE A 17 -5.50 22.24 -7.22
C PHE A 17 -4.17 21.55 -6.98
N VAL A 18 -3.59 21.74 -5.80
CA VAL A 18 -2.46 20.93 -5.35
C VAL A 18 -3.03 19.58 -4.92
N SER A 19 -3.00 18.59 -5.80
CA SER A 19 -3.22 17.20 -5.43
C SER A 19 -2.00 16.75 -4.62
N LEU A 20 -2.17 16.56 -3.31
CA LEU A 20 -1.21 15.84 -2.48
C LEU A 20 -1.23 14.39 -2.96
N ALA A 21 -0.29 14.05 -3.85
CA ALA A 21 0.01 12.67 -4.14
C ALA A 21 0.62 12.07 -2.87
N VAL A 22 -0.13 11.18 -2.19
CA VAL A 22 0.44 10.30 -1.16
C VAL A 22 1.52 9.50 -1.88
N GLY A 23 2.77 9.72 -1.50
CA GLY A 23 3.89 9.08 -2.17
C GLY A 23 3.80 7.57 -2.01
N GLN A 24 4.07 6.83 -3.06
CA GLN A 24 4.09 5.36 -3.11
C GLN A 24 5.00 4.75 -2.03
N SER A 25 6.00 5.50 -1.54
CA SER A 25 6.87 5.14 -0.42
C SER A 25 6.13 4.94 0.90
N ASP A 26 4.98 5.60 1.12
CA ASP A 26 4.24 5.54 2.39
C ASP A 26 3.37 4.27 2.51
N LEU A 27 3.16 3.55 1.42
CA LEU A 27 2.42 2.29 1.38
C LEU A 27 3.30 1.07 1.70
N ASN A 28 4.62 1.19 1.49
CA ASN A 28 5.56 0.09 1.76
C ASN A 28 5.75 -0.09 3.27
N PRO A 29 5.71 -1.35 3.77
CA PRO A 29 6.11 -1.62 5.15
C PRO A 29 7.53 -1.15 5.43
N LYS A 30 7.75 -0.47 6.55
CA LYS A 30 9.06 0.14 6.90
C LYS A 30 10.19 -0.89 7.00
N ASN A 31 9.88 -2.06 7.54
CA ASN A 31 10.86 -3.13 7.76
C ASN A 31 10.54 -4.32 6.85
N ARG A 32 10.52 -4.08 5.53
CA ARG A 32 10.44 -5.13 4.52
C ARG A 32 11.83 -5.46 4.01
N GLN A 33 12.20 -6.73 4.12
CA GLN A 33 13.42 -7.29 3.55
C GLN A 33 13.07 -8.19 2.37
N GLU A 34 13.45 -7.81 1.15
CA GLU A 34 13.37 -8.70 0.00
C GLU A 34 14.47 -9.76 0.10
N LEU A 35 14.07 -11.01 0.04
CA LEU A 35 14.98 -12.17 0.12
C LEU A 35 15.36 -12.65 -1.26
N LYS A 36 14.41 -12.66 -2.19
CA LYS A 36 14.60 -13.18 -3.54
C LYS A 36 13.59 -12.54 -4.49
N ARG A 37 14.02 -12.35 -5.75
CA ARG A 37 13.19 -11.93 -6.88
C ARG A 37 13.63 -12.66 -8.12
N GLU A 38 12.68 -13.21 -8.88
CA GLU A 38 12.92 -13.87 -10.16
C GLU A 38 11.73 -13.74 -11.10
N ASP A 39 12.00 -13.80 -12.39
CA ASP A 39 10.96 -13.82 -13.42
C ASP A 39 10.20 -15.15 -13.41
N VAL A 40 8.90 -15.10 -13.61
CA VAL A 40 8.08 -16.29 -13.87
C VAL A 40 8.22 -16.64 -15.34
N VAL A 41 8.93 -17.75 -15.63
CA VAL A 41 9.27 -18.15 -17.00
C VAL A 41 8.05 -18.25 -17.90
N GLY A 42 8.13 -17.61 -19.08
CA GLY A 42 7.06 -17.63 -20.07
C GLY A 42 5.91 -16.65 -19.81
N THR A 43 6.04 -15.76 -18.84
CA THR A 43 5.03 -14.75 -18.51
C THR A 43 5.64 -13.34 -18.40
N ASN A 44 4.81 -12.31 -18.24
CA ASN A 44 5.24 -10.96 -17.86
C ASN A 44 5.09 -10.72 -16.34
N MET A 45 5.35 -11.74 -15.55
CA MET A 45 5.24 -11.69 -14.09
C MET A 45 6.58 -11.98 -13.43
N GLU A 46 6.70 -11.59 -12.18
CA GLU A 46 7.82 -11.91 -11.31
C GLU A 46 7.32 -12.46 -9.98
N VAL A 47 8.13 -13.32 -9.36
CA VAL A 47 7.94 -13.78 -8.00
C VAL A 47 8.90 -13.05 -7.07
N ILE A 48 8.38 -12.55 -5.94
CA ILE A 48 9.15 -11.79 -4.95
C ILE A 48 8.89 -12.43 -3.58
N ILE A 49 9.95 -12.85 -2.91
CA ILE A 49 9.90 -13.39 -1.55
C ILE A 49 10.44 -12.33 -0.59
N SER A 50 9.68 -11.99 0.43
CA SER A 50 10.06 -10.99 1.42
C SER A 50 9.70 -11.45 2.83
N VAL A 51 10.47 -10.98 3.82
CA VAL A 51 10.04 -10.95 5.22
C VAL A 51 9.66 -9.52 5.57
N VAL A 52 8.52 -9.38 6.21
CA VAL A 52 8.01 -8.09 6.71
C VAL A 52 7.85 -8.18 8.21
N GLU A 53 8.28 -7.12 8.90
CA GLU A 53 8.10 -6.97 10.34
C GLU A 53 7.46 -5.61 10.64
N ALA A 54 6.41 -5.60 11.45
CA ALA A 54 5.74 -4.38 11.90
C ALA A 54 5.75 -4.33 13.43
N GLN A 55 6.28 -3.24 13.97
CA GLN A 55 6.39 -3.03 15.41
C GLN A 55 5.05 -2.58 16.01
N PRO A 56 4.83 -2.78 17.34
CA PRO A 56 3.71 -2.18 18.03
C PRO A 56 3.59 -0.67 17.74
N GLY A 57 2.37 -0.23 17.40
CA GLY A 57 2.08 1.14 16.98
C GLY A 57 2.22 1.39 15.47
N GLU A 58 2.83 0.50 14.70
CA GLU A 58 2.93 0.66 13.25
C GLU A 58 1.63 0.33 12.54
N LEU A 59 1.30 1.14 11.52
CA LEU A 59 0.19 0.92 10.61
C LEU A 59 0.69 0.15 9.39
N LEU A 60 0.07 -0.98 9.11
CA LEU A 60 0.13 -1.60 7.79
C LEU A 60 -0.87 -0.88 6.90
N ALA A 61 -0.39 0.00 6.04
CA ALA A 61 -1.23 0.84 5.21
C ALA A 61 -2.13 0.03 4.28
N ARG A 62 -3.34 0.53 3.99
CA ARG A 62 -4.24 -0.10 3.02
C ARG A 62 -3.70 0.07 1.61
N HIS A 63 -3.57 -1.03 0.88
CA HIS A 63 -2.98 -1.07 -0.46
C HIS A 63 -3.56 -2.20 -1.31
N ILE A 64 -3.09 -2.27 -2.57
CA ILE A 64 -3.31 -3.38 -3.50
C ILE A 64 -1.96 -3.86 -4.04
N HIS A 65 -1.96 -5.06 -4.62
CA HIS A 65 -0.88 -5.58 -5.46
C HIS A 65 -1.42 -5.90 -6.86
N HIS A 66 -0.63 -5.64 -7.90
CA HIS A 66 -0.95 -6.05 -9.28
C HIS A 66 -0.59 -7.51 -9.51
N GLY A 67 -1.14 -8.37 -8.70
CA GLY A 67 -0.93 -9.83 -8.66
C GLY A 67 -1.34 -10.43 -7.31
N GLU A 68 -1.01 -11.69 -7.11
CA GLU A 68 -1.33 -12.41 -5.88
C GLU A 68 -0.24 -12.22 -4.82
N GLU A 69 -0.65 -12.09 -3.55
CA GLU A 69 0.24 -12.20 -2.40
C GLU A 69 -0.19 -13.38 -1.55
N ALA A 70 0.63 -14.41 -1.44
CA ALA A 70 0.49 -15.42 -0.39
C ALA A 70 1.35 -15.03 0.81
N PHE A 71 0.81 -15.15 2.03
CA PHE A 71 1.60 -14.91 3.23
C PHE A 71 1.47 -16.02 4.26
N TYR A 72 2.50 -16.15 5.09
CA TYR A 72 2.55 -17.05 6.24
C TYR A 72 3.07 -16.29 7.46
N VAL A 73 2.32 -16.33 8.56
CA VAL A 73 2.65 -15.62 9.79
C VAL A 73 3.74 -16.35 10.56
N LEU A 74 4.90 -15.73 10.66
CA LEU A 74 6.05 -16.21 11.44
C LEU A 74 5.92 -15.84 12.92
N GLN A 75 5.37 -14.66 13.23
CA GLN A 75 5.07 -14.19 14.58
C GLN A 75 3.75 -13.44 14.57
N GLY A 76 2.77 -13.99 15.27
CA GLY A 76 1.44 -13.41 15.38
C GLY A 76 1.41 -12.16 16.25
N ALA A 77 0.40 -11.32 16.04
CA ALA A 77 0.15 -10.11 16.82
C ALA A 77 -1.34 -9.81 16.96
N THR A 78 -1.65 -8.80 17.75
CA THR A 78 -2.98 -8.20 17.83
C THR A 78 -2.98 -6.92 16.99
N PHE A 79 -4.07 -6.70 16.27
CA PHE A 79 -4.27 -5.51 15.42
C PHE A 79 -5.53 -4.78 15.84
N GLU A 80 -5.53 -3.48 15.58
CA GLU A 80 -6.69 -2.61 15.66
C GLU A 80 -7.11 -2.20 14.25
N THR A 81 -8.37 -2.42 13.94
CA THR A 81 -9.01 -2.00 12.69
C THR A 81 -9.44 -0.54 12.76
N PRO A 82 -9.74 0.15 11.63
CA PRO A 82 -10.17 1.55 11.64
C PRO A 82 -11.42 1.85 12.48
N ASP A 83 -12.29 0.86 12.69
CA ASP A 83 -13.48 0.95 13.54
C ASP A 83 -13.19 0.62 15.03
N GLY A 84 -11.91 0.47 15.41
CA GLY A 84 -11.46 0.25 16.78
C GLY A 84 -11.60 -1.18 17.30
N LYS A 85 -11.99 -2.14 16.44
CA LYS A 85 -12.02 -3.54 16.83
C LYS A 85 -10.62 -4.14 16.88
N GLN A 86 -10.41 -5.04 17.86
CA GLN A 86 -9.18 -5.81 17.91
C GLN A 86 -9.36 -7.19 17.29
N ILE A 87 -8.42 -7.56 16.44
CA ILE A 87 -8.32 -8.88 15.82
C ILE A 87 -6.95 -9.49 16.11
N LYS A 88 -6.89 -10.81 16.25
CA LYS A 88 -5.64 -11.55 16.42
C LYS A 88 -5.33 -12.33 15.15
N LEU A 89 -4.11 -12.21 14.67
CA LEU A 89 -3.56 -13.07 13.63
C LEU A 89 -2.48 -13.94 14.25
N PRO A 90 -2.75 -15.25 14.45
CA PRO A 90 -1.82 -16.12 15.17
C PRO A 90 -0.62 -16.53 14.31
N THR A 91 0.49 -16.90 14.95
CA THR A 91 1.60 -17.61 14.29
C THR A 91 1.06 -18.86 13.59
N GLY A 92 1.53 -19.12 12.36
CA GLY A 92 1.07 -20.22 11.52
C GLY A 92 -0.17 -19.91 10.67
N ALA A 93 -0.80 -18.75 10.84
CA ALA A 93 -1.86 -18.32 9.92
C ALA A 93 -1.29 -18.09 8.51
N ALA A 94 -2.09 -18.40 7.50
CA ALA A 94 -1.77 -18.17 6.11
C ALA A 94 -3.01 -17.73 5.34
N ALA A 95 -2.83 -16.88 4.33
CA ALA A 95 -3.89 -16.48 3.42
C ALA A 95 -3.31 -16.02 2.08
N ILE A 96 -4.21 -15.74 1.14
CA ILE A 96 -3.89 -15.14 -0.14
C ILE A 96 -4.68 -13.84 -0.27
N ASN A 97 -3.98 -12.75 -0.53
CA ASN A 97 -4.54 -11.48 -0.98
C ASN A 97 -4.57 -11.49 -2.50
N HIS A 98 -5.76 -11.34 -3.07
CA HIS A 98 -5.95 -11.44 -4.51
C HIS A 98 -5.59 -10.14 -5.22
N ARG A 99 -5.21 -10.28 -6.49
CA ARG A 99 -4.91 -9.18 -7.43
C ARG A 99 -5.92 -8.04 -7.32
N ASP A 100 -5.41 -6.81 -7.17
CA ASP A 100 -6.17 -5.56 -7.18
C ASP A 100 -7.28 -5.47 -6.09
N VAL A 101 -7.30 -6.40 -5.13
CA VAL A 101 -8.22 -6.37 -3.99
C VAL A 101 -7.58 -5.58 -2.83
N PRO A 102 -8.19 -4.47 -2.39
CA PRO A 102 -7.67 -3.70 -1.28
C PRO A 102 -7.66 -4.48 0.02
N HIS A 103 -6.54 -4.51 0.71
CA HIS A 103 -6.37 -5.22 1.98
C HIS A 103 -5.54 -4.42 3.00
N VAL A 104 -5.45 -4.93 4.23
CA VAL A 104 -4.87 -4.29 5.42
C VAL A 104 -5.51 -2.93 5.78
N GLY A 105 -4.75 -1.95 6.19
CA GLY A 105 -5.27 -0.74 6.83
C GLY A 105 -5.47 -0.96 8.33
N ILE A 106 -4.59 -1.75 8.97
CA ILE A 106 -4.67 -2.16 10.37
C ILE A 106 -3.40 -1.81 11.12
N LYS A 107 -3.53 -1.49 12.40
CA LYS A 107 -2.43 -1.07 13.27
C LYS A 107 -2.04 -2.20 14.21
N VAL A 108 -0.75 -2.48 14.35
CA VAL A 108 -0.25 -3.42 15.36
C VAL A 108 -0.45 -2.79 16.75
N VAL A 109 -1.08 -3.52 17.67
CA VAL A 109 -1.32 -3.08 19.04
C VAL A 109 -0.80 -4.11 20.05
N GLY A 110 -0.65 -3.69 21.32
CA GLY A 110 -0.02 -4.50 22.35
C GLY A 110 1.49 -4.34 22.35
N ASP A 111 2.21 -5.38 22.74
CA ASP A 111 3.66 -5.38 22.97
C ASP A 111 4.46 -6.31 22.04
N THR A 112 3.77 -7.02 21.15
CA THR A 112 4.35 -8.04 20.27
C THR A 112 4.38 -7.56 18.83
N ALA A 113 5.56 -7.56 18.20
CA ALA A 113 5.72 -7.26 16.79
C ALA A 113 5.07 -8.35 15.92
N PHE A 114 4.51 -7.94 14.81
CA PHE A 114 4.02 -8.83 13.77
C PHE A 114 5.11 -9.16 12.76
N LYS A 115 5.25 -10.43 12.39
CA LYS A 115 6.22 -10.85 11.38
C LYS A 115 5.64 -11.89 10.45
N TYR A 116 5.82 -11.72 9.14
CA TYR A 116 5.33 -12.67 8.15
C TYR A 116 6.27 -12.82 6.96
N LEU A 117 6.21 -13.98 6.34
CA LEU A 117 6.78 -14.24 5.04
C LEU A 117 5.73 -13.93 3.99
N ALA A 118 6.06 -13.10 3.01
CA ALA A 118 5.23 -12.77 1.86
C ALA A 118 5.86 -13.34 0.58
N VAL A 119 5.03 -13.93 -0.26
CA VAL A 119 5.36 -14.35 -1.61
C VAL A 119 4.40 -13.67 -2.57
N HIS A 120 4.91 -12.72 -3.34
CA HIS A 120 4.15 -12.03 -4.36
C HIS A 120 4.42 -12.66 -5.73
N VAL A 121 3.36 -12.85 -6.51
CA VAL A 121 3.43 -13.18 -7.94
C VAL A 121 2.70 -12.05 -8.66
N VAL A 122 3.47 -11.10 -9.19
CA VAL A 122 2.95 -9.79 -9.62
C VAL A 122 3.44 -9.41 -11.01
N ASP A 123 2.77 -8.45 -11.64
CA ASP A 123 3.18 -7.92 -12.94
C ASP A 123 4.55 -7.27 -12.85
N LYS A 124 5.46 -7.68 -13.72
CA LYS A 124 6.83 -7.17 -13.76
C LYS A 124 6.85 -5.68 -14.08
N GLY A 125 7.57 -4.92 -13.25
CA GLY A 125 7.70 -3.48 -13.40
C GLY A 125 6.52 -2.67 -12.84
N ALA A 126 5.45 -3.30 -12.36
CA ALA A 126 4.41 -2.62 -11.60
C ALA A 126 4.88 -2.30 -10.18
N PRO A 127 4.31 -1.28 -9.52
CA PRO A 127 4.56 -1.04 -8.11
C PRO A 127 4.15 -2.26 -7.28
N LEU A 128 5.01 -2.67 -6.33
CA LEU A 128 4.66 -3.80 -5.46
C LEU A 128 3.50 -3.44 -4.53
N TYR A 129 3.46 -2.21 -4.02
CA TYR A 129 2.38 -1.66 -3.22
C TYR A 129 1.81 -0.45 -3.95
N ASP A 130 0.52 -0.44 -4.24
CA ASP A 130 -0.15 0.67 -4.91
C ASP A 130 -1.41 1.11 -4.16
N ALA A 131 -1.82 2.35 -4.38
CA ALA A 131 -3.01 2.89 -3.75
C ALA A 131 -4.28 2.21 -4.29
N PRO A 132 -5.25 1.84 -3.43
CA PRO A 132 -6.52 1.32 -3.90
C PRO A 132 -7.23 2.37 -4.75
N PRO A 133 -8.01 1.96 -5.76
CA PRO A 133 -8.88 2.89 -6.49
C PRO A 133 -9.84 3.60 -5.52
N LYS A 134 -10.16 4.85 -5.87
CA LYS A 134 -11.09 5.71 -5.12
C LYS A 134 -12.54 5.25 -5.30
#